data_9cbeb0c0c5ead38b41f08dc9c39fb3ea
#
_entry.id   9cbeb0c0c5ead38b41f08dc9c39fb3ea
#
_cell.length_a   1.000
_cell.length_b   1.000
_cell.length_c   1.000
_cell.angle_alpha   90.00
_cell.angle_beta   90.00
_cell.angle_gamma   90.00
#
_symmetry.space_group_name_H-M   'P 1'
#
loop_
_entity.id
_entity.type
_entity.pdbx_description
1 polymer ?
#
loop_
_entity_poly.entity_id
_entity_poly.type
_entity_poly.pdbx_seq_one_letter_code
_entity_poly.pdbx_strand_id
1 'polypeptide(L)' 'MPTTDTRTIEALTQEIGDIVAERQSLRAAGASTAELEANRKRLTEAQAQLSRLLIASHLRQPEAA' A
#
# COMPACT_ATOMS: atom_id res chain seq x y z
N MET A 1 14.04 3.93 17.21
CA MET A 1 12.95 4.86 17.07
C MET A 1 11.70 4.13 16.67
N PRO A 2 10.79 4.02 17.56
CA PRO A 2 9.58 3.23 17.31
C PRO A 2 8.68 3.83 16.24
N THR A 3 8.81 5.11 15.98
CA THR A 3 7.90 5.76 15.06
C THR A 3 8.20 5.48 13.59
N THR A 4 9.36 4.88 13.29
CA THR A 4 9.74 4.63 11.91
C THR A 4 8.76 3.69 11.23
N ASP A 5 8.42 2.59 11.90
CA ASP A 5 7.50 1.62 11.32
C ASP A 5 6.12 2.22 11.13
N THR A 6 5.66 3.00 12.10
CA THR A 6 4.35 3.63 12.00
C THR A 6 4.31 4.60 10.82
N ARG A 7 5.38 5.38 10.64
CA ARG A 7 5.44 6.31 9.52
C ARG A 7 5.41 5.58 8.19
N THR A 8 6.15 4.47 8.10
CA THR A 8 6.19 3.70 6.87
C THR A 8 4.82 3.10 6.57
N ILE A 9 4.14 2.61 7.61
CA ILE A 9 2.81 2.06 7.44
C ILE A 9 1.85 3.14 6.97
N GLU A 10 1.91 4.33 7.56
CA GLU A 10 1.05 5.42 7.15
C GLU A 10 1.33 5.85 5.72
N ALA A 11 2.62 5.92 5.37
CA ALA A 11 2.99 6.31 4.01
C ALA A 11 2.48 5.31 3.00
N LEU A 12 2.59 4.02 3.30
CA LEU A 12 2.10 2.99 2.39
C LEU A 12 0.58 3.02 2.30
N THR A 13 -0.09 3.25 3.41
CA THR A 13 -1.54 3.34 3.41
C THR A 13 -2.00 4.49 2.50
N GLN A 14 -1.31 5.61 2.61
CA GLN A 14 -1.63 6.75 1.75
C GLN A 14 -1.31 6.46 0.30
N GLU A 15 -0.19 5.81 0.05
CA GLU A 15 0.19 5.46 -1.31
C GLU A 15 -0.85 4.54 -1.93
N ILE A 16 -1.35 3.57 -1.17
CA ILE A 16 -2.39 2.69 -1.66
C ILE A 16 -3.63 3.47 -2.03
N GLY A 17 -4.02 4.42 -1.20
CA GLY A 17 -5.15 5.28 -1.51
C GLY A 17 -4.95 6.07 -2.78
N ASP A 18 -3.72 6.59 -2.97
CA ASP A 18 -3.41 7.34 -4.17
C ASP A 18 -3.46 6.46 -5.42
N ILE A 19 -2.98 5.22 -5.30
CA ILE A 19 -3.00 4.30 -6.43
C ILE A 19 -4.43 3.95 -6.80
N VAL A 20 -5.30 3.76 -5.80
CA VAL A 20 -6.70 3.48 -6.07
C VAL A 20 -7.38 4.66 -6.75
N ALA A 21 -7.08 5.87 -6.30
CA ALA A 21 -7.63 7.07 -6.93
C ALA A 21 -7.12 7.21 -8.36
N GLU A 22 -5.86 6.91 -8.58
CA GLU A 22 -5.28 6.95 -9.92
C GLU A 22 -6.00 5.95 -10.83
N ARG A 23 -6.29 4.76 -10.31
CA ARG A 23 -6.98 3.75 -11.09
C ARG A 23 -8.33 4.24 -11.57
N GLN A 24 -9.06 4.93 -10.70
CA GLN A 24 -10.36 5.46 -11.10
C GLN A 24 -10.22 6.54 -12.16
N SER A 25 -9.20 7.39 -12.01
CA SER A 25 -8.93 8.41 -13.03
C SER A 25 -8.55 7.78 -14.36
N LEU A 26 -7.75 6.73 -14.33
CA LEU A 26 -7.36 6.03 -15.54
C LEU A 26 -8.57 5.44 -16.25
N ARG A 27 -9.47 4.84 -15.49
CA ARG A 27 -10.66 4.27 -16.08
C ARG A 27 -11.54 5.35 -16.71
N ALA A 28 -11.69 6.46 -16.00
CA ALA A 28 -12.50 7.55 -16.51
C ALA A 28 -11.91 8.16 -17.78
N ALA A 29 -10.59 8.14 -17.89
CA ALA A 29 -9.89 8.67 -19.06
C ALA A 29 -9.80 7.67 -20.20
N GLY A 30 -10.28 6.45 -20.01
CA GLY A 30 -10.19 5.43 -21.04
C GLY A 30 -8.79 4.89 -21.23
N ALA A 31 -8.05 4.74 -20.14
CA ALA A 31 -6.67 4.29 -20.20
C ALA A 31 -6.57 2.89 -20.79
N SER A 32 -5.41 2.60 -21.35
CA SER A 32 -5.16 1.30 -22.00
C SER A 32 -5.07 0.20 -20.94
N THR A 33 -5.22 -1.04 -21.44
CA THR A 33 -5.05 -2.20 -20.57
C THR A 33 -3.68 -2.21 -19.92
N ALA A 34 -2.66 -1.82 -20.67
CA ALA A 34 -1.30 -1.80 -20.13
C ALA A 34 -1.18 -0.81 -18.98
N GLU A 35 -1.81 0.35 -19.08
CA GLU A 35 -1.76 1.33 -18.01
C GLU A 35 -2.50 0.84 -16.78
N LEU A 36 -3.65 0.22 -16.97
CA LEU A 36 -4.41 -0.32 -15.85
C LEU A 36 -3.67 -1.47 -15.20
N GLU A 37 -3.00 -2.29 -15.99
CA GLU A 37 -2.23 -3.39 -15.44
C GLU A 37 -1.02 -2.91 -14.65
N ALA A 38 -0.35 -1.88 -15.12
CA ALA A 38 0.76 -1.28 -14.39
C ALA A 38 0.28 -0.74 -13.05
N ASN A 39 -0.87 -0.11 -13.05
CA ASN A 39 -1.46 0.40 -11.82
C ASN A 39 -1.79 -0.74 -10.86
N ARG A 40 -2.35 -1.83 -11.39
CA ARG A 40 -2.69 -2.99 -10.57
C ARG A 40 -1.46 -3.60 -9.92
N LYS A 41 -0.37 -3.69 -10.67
CA LYS A 41 0.88 -4.23 -10.12
C LYS A 41 1.39 -3.36 -8.98
N ARG A 42 1.37 -2.05 -9.15
CA ARG A 42 1.80 -1.14 -8.09
C ARG A 42 0.95 -1.32 -6.86
N LEU A 43 -0.35 -1.46 -7.04
CA LEU A 43 -1.24 -1.66 -5.91
C LEU A 43 -0.94 -2.96 -5.18
N THR A 44 -0.76 -4.04 -5.94
CA THR A 44 -0.45 -5.34 -5.36
C THR A 44 0.85 -5.30 -4.57
N GLU A 45 1.87 -4.64 -5.12
CA GLU A 45 3.16 -4.55 -4.45
C GLU A 45 3.06 -3.72 -3.17
N ALA A 46 2.32 -2.61 -3.22
CA ALA A 46 2.17 -1.77 -2.05
C ALA A 46 1.40 -2.51 -0.96
N GLN A 47 0.36 -3.24 -1.34
CA GLN A 47 -0.41 -4.01 -0.37
C GLN A 47 0.42 -5.13 0.25
N ALA A 48 1.24 -5.81 -0.56
CA ALA A 48 2.10 -6.87 -0.04
C ALA A 48 3.12 -6.30 0.93
N GLN A 49 3.67 -5.14 0.60
CA GLN A 49 4.65 -4.51 1.46
C GLN A 49 4.00 -4.07 2.78
N LEU A 50 2.81 -3.51 2.70
CA LEU A 50 2.09 -3.11 3.90
C LEU A 50 1.79 -4.31 4.78
N SER A 51 1.34 -5.41 4.18
CA SER A 51 1.06 -6.63 4.94
C SER A 51 2.30 -7.12 5.68
N ARG A 52 3.45 -7.13 5.00
CA ARG A 52 4.68 -7.57 5.64
C ARG A 52 5.07 -6.68 6.81
N LEU A 53 4.87 -5.37 6.65
CA LEU A 53 5.18 -4.45 7.73
C LEU A 53 4.25 -4.62 8.91
N LEU A 54 2.98 -4.84 8.64
CA LEU A 54 2.01 -5.05 9.71
C LEU A 54 2.31 -6.35 10.46
N ILE A 55 2.65 -7.41 9.74
CA ILE A 55 3.00 -8.66 10.37
C ILE A 55 4.26 -8.50 11.21
N ALA A 56 5.29 -7.86 10.67
CA ALA A 56 6.52 -7.64 11.40
C ALA A 56 6.29 -6.80 12.64
N SER A 57 5.46 -5.78 12.52
CA SER A 57 5.15 -4.92 13.65
C SER A 57 4.41 -5.70 14.72
N HIS A 58 3.46 -6.52 14.32
CA HIS A 58 2.70 -7.33 15.25
C HIS A 58 3.60 -8.33 15.99
N LEU A 59 4.48 -8.99 15.24
CA LEU A 59 5.37 -9.98 15.84
C LEU A 59 6.38 -9.35 16.79
N ARG A 60 6.73 -8.08 16.53
CA ARG A 60 7.72 -7.39 17.35
C ARG A 60 7.14 -6.86 18.64
N GLN A 61 5.85 -6.63 18.67
CA GLN A 61 5.21 -6.13 19.88
C GLN A 61 5.09 -7.23 20.90
N PRO A 62 5.60 -7.00 22.10
CA PRO A 62 5.41 -7.99 23.17
C PRO A 62 3.93 -8.07 23.50
N GLU A 63 3.48 -9.28 23.70
CA GLU A 63 2.11 -9.48 24.10
C GLU A 63 1.92 -8.82 25.45
N ALA A 64 0.93 -7.99 25.50
CA ALA A 64 0.64 -7.30 26.75
C ALA A 64 -0.06 -8.18 27.75
N ALA A 65 0.01 -9.40 27.61
CA ALA A 65 -0.70 -10.38 28.45
C ALA A 65 -0.71 -10.03 29.92
#